data_c9744299a8e8b1c309b3a79d61a0239a
#
_entry.id   c9744299a8e8b1c309b3a79d61a0239a
#
_cell.length_a   1.000
_cell.length_b   1.000
_cell.length_c   1.000
_cell.angle_alpha   90.00
_cell.angle_beta   90.00
_cell.angle_gamma   90.00
#
_symmetry.space_group_name_H-M   'P 1'
#
loop_
_entity.id
_entity.type
_entity.pdbx_description
1 polymer ?
#
loop_
_entity_poly.entity_id
_entity_poly.type
_entity_poly.pdbx_seq_one_letter_code
_entity_poly.pdbx_strand_id
1 'polypeptide(L)'
;MQVKNPKFEISAVSKKQYPKGDRPEIVLVGKSNVGKSSFINTMLGRKNLARTSNTPGKTRQINFYNVDDIFYFVDLPGYGYSKMSKEEKVTSGKFIEDYLQNGTNISLIILLLDIRHNPTADDMLMYDYILKSNLPFIVIGNKADKIAITKVDGEIDRIKKTLGISYTTCLPFSSERKIYGDKVWEVIEEKIK
;
A
#
# COMPACT_ATOMS: atom_id res chain seq x y z
N MET A 1 5.20 -16.66 -4.71
CA MET A 1 4.47 -17.32 -3.58
C MET A 1 3.10 -17.81 -4.01
N GLN A 2 2.68 -19.02 -3.57
CA GLN A 2 1.31 -19.50 -3.78
C GLN A 2 0.52 -19.37 -2.47
N VAL A 3 -0.41 -18.43 -2.43
CA VAL A 3 -1.27 -18.18 -1.26
C VAL A 3 -2.40 -19.20 -1.20
N LYS A 4 -2.56 -19.88 -0.06
CA LYS A 4 -3.55 -20.97 0.13
C LYS A 4 -4.78 -20.52 0.91
N ASN A 5 -4.59 -19.92 2.07
CA ASN A 5 -5.65 -19.63 3.03
C ASN A 5 -5.58 -18.20 3.62
N PRO A 6 -5.66 -17.16 2.79
CA PRO A 6 -5.66 -15.79 3.30
C PRO A 6 -6.97 -15.48 4.01
N LYS A 7 -6.89 -14.74 5.12
CA LYS A 7 -8.06 -14.39 5.96
C LYS A 7 -8.03 -12.90 6.30
N PHE A 8 -9.20 -12.29 6.34
CA PHE A 8 -9.35 -11.01 7.04
C PHE A 8 -9.25 -11.29 8.54
N GLU A 9 -8.32 -10.62 9.23
CA GLU A 9 -8.10 -10.82 10.67
C GLU A 9 -8.92 -9.82 11.48
N ILE A 10 -8.66 -8.52 11.30
CA ILE A 10 -9.31 -7.47 12.08
C ILE A 10 -9.22 -6.10 11.39
N SER A 11 -10.21 -5.24 11.66
CA SER A 11 -10.13 -3.78 11.47
C SER A 11 -9.83 -3.12 12.80
N ALA A 12 -8.60 -2.70 13.01
CA ALA A 12 -8.13 -2.10 14.25
C ALA A 12 -8.28 -0.57 14.24
N VAL A 13 -8.78 0.01 15.32
CA VAL A 13 -8.86 1.46 15.54
C VAL A 13 -7.86 1.95 16.59
N SER A 14 -7.16 1.04 17.25
CA SER A 14 -6.13 1.33 18.25
C SER A 14 -5.07 0.22 18.32
N LYS A 15 -3.88 0.56 18.81
CA LYS A 15 -2.77 -0.40 19.00
C LYS A 15 -3.14 -1.63 19.83
N LYS A 16 -4.07 -1.51 20.77
CA LYS A 16 -4.52 -2.64 21.61
C LYS A 16 -5.18 -3.75 20.82
N GLN A 17 -5.68 -3.44 19.63
CA GLN A 17 -6.38 -4.36 18.75
C GLN A 17 -5.48 -4.97 17.68
N TYR A 18 -4.23 -4.53 17.58
CA TYR A 18 -3.31 -5.10 16.59
C TYR A 18 -3.04 -6.57 16.89
N PRO A 19 -2.89 -7.42 15.87
CA PRO A 19 -2.53 -8.80 16.05
C PRO A 19 -1.27 -8.92 16.91
N LYS A 20 -1.29 -9.88 17.83
CA LYS A 20 -0.14 -10.12 18.70
C LYS A 20 0.85 -11.06 18.01
N GLY A 21 2.12 -10.92 18.35
CA GLY A 21 3.20 -11.75 17.82
C GLY A 21 4.19 -10.93 17.01
N ASP A 22 5.04 -11.63 16.28
CA ASP A 22 6.20 -11.10 15.56
C ASP A 22 6.13 -11.34 14.04
N ARG A 23 4.94 -11.71 13.53
CA ARG A 23 4.76 -11.93 12.10
C ARG A 23 5.10 -10.67 11.30
N PRO A 24 5.88 -10.82 10.21
CA PRO A 24 6.17 -9.72 9.32
C PRO A 24 4.91 -8.99 8.82
N GLU A 25 4.99 -7.69 8.67
CA GLU A 25 3.92 -6.85 8.15
C GLU A 25 4.35 -6.20 6.82
N ILE A 26 3.54 -6.42 5.78
CA ILE A 26 3.67 -5.74 4.49
C ILE A 26 2.61 -4.65 4.44
N VAL A 27 3.05 -3.42 4.66
CA VAL A 27 2.16 -2.27 4.87
C VAL A 27 1.85 -1.58 3.55
N LEU A 28 0.56 -1.43 3.25
CA LEU A 28 0.10 -0.73 2.05
C LEU A 28 -0.32 0.70 2.39
N VAL A 29 0.27 1.63 1.70
CA VAL A 29 0.02 3.07 1.80
C VAL A 29 -0.37 3.59 0.43
N GLY A 30 -1.31 4.51 0.37
CA GLY A 30 -1.70 5.10 -0.91
C GLY A 30 -2.95 5.97 -0.80
N LYS A 31 -3.12 6.82 -1.79
CA LYS A 31 -4.25 7.74 -1.88
C LYS A 31 -5.58 6.99 -1.89
N SER A 32 -6.63 7.63 -1.41
CA SER A 32 -7.99 7.10 -1.53
C SER A 32 -8.30 6.75 -2.99
N ASN A 33 -8.87 5.57 -3.23
CA ASN A 33 -9.20 5.04 -4.56
C ASN A 33 -7.99 4.78 -5.49
N VAL A 34 -6.77 4.73 -4.98
CA VAL A 34 -5.59 4.32 -5.75
C VAL A 34 -5.62 2.83 -6.12
N GLY A 35 -6.41 2.03 -5.37
CA GLY A 35 -6.62 0.60 -5.64
C GLY A 35 -5.93 -0.34 -4.64
N LYS A 36 -5.68 0.09 -3.39
CA LYS A 36 -5.07 -0.76 -2.35
C LYS A 36 -5.82 -2.08 -2.12
N SER A 37 -7.13 -2.01 -1.90
CA SER A 37 -7.95 -3.22 -1.69
C SER A 37 -7.98 -4.14 -2.92
N SER A 38 -7.99 -3.57 -4.13
CA SER A 38 -7.89 -4.35 -5.37
C SER A 38 -6.53 -5.02 -5.51
N PHE A 39 -5.45 -4.32 -5.14
CA PHE A 39 -4.10 -4.87 -5.08
C PHE A 39 -4.04 -6.08 -4.14
N ILE A 40 -4.52 -5.93 -2.88
CA ILE A 40 -4.57 -7.02 -1.90
C ILE A 40 -5.35 -8.21 -2.46
N ASN A 41 -6.55 -7.99 -2.97
CA ASN A 41 -7.39 -9.05 -3.53
C ASN A 41 -6.69 -9.80 -4.67
N THR A 42 -5.99 -9.07 -5.54
CA THR A 42 -5.25 -9.65 -6.67
C THR A 42 -4.06 -10.48 -6.19
N MET A 43 -3.25 -9.93 -5.29
CA MET A 43 -2.10 -10.62 -4.73
C MET A 43 -2.51 -11.89 -3.97
N LEU A 44 -3.63 -11.84 -3.25
CA LEU A 44 -4.15 -12.98 -2.50
C LEU A 44 -4.99 -13.97 -3.34
N GLY A 45 -5.24 -13.69 -4.62
CA GLY A 45 -6.10 -14.51 -5.47
C GLY A 45 -7.55 -14.59 -4.96
N ARG A 46 -8.05 -13.53 -4.31
CA ARG A 46 -9.41 -13.43 -3.77
C ARG A 46 -10.15 -12.24 -4.36
N LYS A 47 -11.48 -12.39 -4.57
CA LYS A 47 -12.27 -11.32 -5.21
C LYS A 47 -12.75 -10.23 -4.23
N ASN A 48 -13.05 -10.59 -2.99
CA ASN A 48 -13.72 -9.69 -2.03
C ASN A 48 -13.20 -9.81 -0.59
N LEU A 49 -11.98 -10.26 -0.38
CA LEU A 49 -11.39 -10.36 0.95
C LEU A 49 -11.13 -8.97 1.52
N ALA A 50 -10.44 -8.13 0.76
CA ALA A 50 -10.31 -6.70 1.04
C ALA A 50 -11.51 -5.97 0.43
N ARG A 51 -12.31 -5.32 1.28
CA ARG A 51 -13.48 -4.57 0.83
C ARG A 51 -13.04 -3.29 0.15
N THR A 52 -13.48 -3.10 -1.08
CA THR A 52 -13.38 -1.82 -1.77
C THR A 52 -14.50 -0.92 -1.23
N SER A 53 -14.24 -0.15 -0.16
CA SER A 53 -15.24 0.77 0.35
C SER A 53 -15.30 2.03 -0.52
N ASN A 54 -16.47 2.28 -1.10
CA ASN A 54 -16.79 3.55 -1.77
C ASN A 54 -17.29 4.62 -0.79
N THR A 55 -17.36 4.33 0.52
CA THR A 55 -17.89 5.27 1.52
C THR A 55 -16.73 5.88 2.29
N PRO A 56 -16.38 7.13 1.99
CA PRO A 56 -15.29 7.82 2.65
C PRO A 56 -15.75 8.42 3.97
N GLY A 57 -14.84 8.53 4.94
CA GLY A 57 -15.02 9.35 6.13
C GLY A 57 -15.51 8.63 7.40
N LYS A 58 -15.70 7.31 7.38
CA LYS A 58 -16.03 6.55 8.59
C LYS A 58 -14.82 5.74 9.05
N THR A 59 -14.20 6.19 10.13
CA THR A 59 -13.25 5.50 11.00
C THR A 59 -11.88 5.21 10.37
N ARG A 60 -10.85 5.73 10.99
CA ARG A 60 -9.44 5.44 10.70
C ARG A 60 -9.15 4.01 11.16
N GLN A 61 -9.41 3.05 10.30
CA GLN A 61 -9.19 1.64 10.58
C GLN A 61 -7.98 1.14 9.82
N ILE A 62 -7.17 0.36 10.50
CA ILE A 62 -6.10 -0.42 9.90
C ILE A 62 -6.61 -1.83 9.73
N ASN A 63 -6.61 -2.32 8.50
CA ASN A 63 -7.11 -3.65 8.21
C ASN A 63 -5.93 -4.63 8.09
N PHE A 64 -5.98 -5.69 8.88
CA PHE A 64 -4.99 -6.76 8.85
C PHE A 64 -5.55 -7.98 8.11
N TYR A 65 -4.80 -8.45 7.14
CA TYR A 65 -5.10 -9.65 6.36
C TYR A 65 -4.00 -10.67 6.61
N ASN A 66 -4.33 -11.74 7.29
CA ASN A 66 -3.43 -12.84 7.56
C ASN A 66 -3.20 -13.64 6.28
N VAL A 67 -1.94 -13.87 5.93
CA VAL A 67 -1.54 -14.62 4.74
C VAL A 67 -0.85 -15.90 5.19
N ASP A 68 -1.62 -16.98 5.17
CA ASP A 68 -1.18 -18.36 5.44
C ASP A 68 -0.44 -18.53 6.79
N ASP A 69 -0.74 -17.68 7.77
CA ASP A 69 -0.07 -17.59 9.07
C ASP A 69 1.45 -17.28 8.97
N ILE A 70 1.90 -16.74 7.83
CA ILE A 70 3.29 -16.37 7.55
C ILE A 70 3.52 -14.89 7.81
N PHE A 71 2.65 -14.02 7.28
CA PHE A 71 2.76 -12.57 7.40
C PHE A 71 1.39 -11.89 7.34
N TYR A 72 1.36 -10.58 7.55
CA TYR A 72 0.16 -9.76 7.35
C TYR A 72 0.32 -8.80 6.17
N PHE A 73 -0.69 -8.72 5.29
CA PHE A 73 -0.92 -7.47 4.58
C PHE A 73 -1.66 -6.52 5.51
N VAL A 74 -1.16 -5.29 5.60
CA VAL A 74 -1.75 -4.24 6.44
C VAL A 74 -2.19 -3.08 5.56
N ASP A 75 -3.51 -2.87 5.44
CA ASP A 75 -4.09 -1.78 4.65
C ASP A 75 -4.33 -0.57 5.53
N LEU A 76 -3.49 0.45 5.38
CA LEU A 76 -3.65 1.72 6.08
C LEU A 76 -4.75 2.58 5.42
N PRO A 77 -5.38 3.49 6.17
CA PRO A 77 -6.36 4.41 5.61
C PRO A 77 -5.82 5.16 4.39
N GLY A 78 -6.64 5.33 3.37
CA GLY A 78 -6.26 6.14 2.20
C GLY A 78 -6.18 7.61 2.57
N TYR A 79 -5.10 8.28 2.16
CA TYR A 79 -4.94 9.73 2.32
C TYR A 79 -5.52 10.52 1.13
N GLY A 80 -5.50 11.86 1.22
CA GLY A 80 -5.81 12.75 0.09
C GLY A 80 -7.26 12.72 -0.41
N TYR A 81 -8.21 12.35 0.46
CA TYR A 81 -9.61 12.35 0.09
C TYR A 81 -10.13 13.79 -0.09
N SER A 82 -10.73 14.08 -1.26
CA SER A 82 -11.13 15.46 -1.64
C SER A 82 -12.20 16.07 -0.75
N LYS A 83 -13.03 15.25 -0.09
CA LYS A 83 -14.09 15.72 0.82
C LYS A 83 -13.63 15.84 2.28
N MET A 84 -12.39 15.52 2.61
CA MET A 84 -11.84 15.72 3.95
C MET A 84 -11.48 17.19 4.16
N SER A 85 -11.79 17.74 5.33
CA SER A 85 -11.29 19.03 5.79
C SER A 85 -9.75 19.00 5.89
N LYS A 86 -9.13 20.18 5.97
CA LYS A 86 -7.67 20.28 6.19
C LYS A 86 -7.24 19.57 7.49
N GLU A 87 -8.03 19.73 8.55
CA GLU A 87 -7.78 19.13 9.86
C GLU A 87 -7.89 17.60 9.83
N GLU A 88 -8.88 17.06 9.12
CA GLU A 88 -9.02 15.60 8.93
C GLU A 88 -7.86 15.01 8.14
N LYS A 89 -7.35 15.72 7.11
CA LYS A 89 -6.17 15.30 6.34
C LYS A 89 -4.92 15.24 7.22
N VAL A 90 -4.67 16.28 8.01
CA VAL A 90 -3.54 16.35 8.95
C VAL A 90 -3.61 15.21 9.96
N THR A 91 -4.80 14.98 10.54
CA THR A 91 -4.98 13.94 11.55
C THR A 91 -4.85 12.53 10.95
N SER A 92 -5.33 12.33 9.71
CA SER A 92 -5.15 11.05 8.99
C SER A 92 -3.68 10.81 8.65
N GLY A 93 -2.96 11.84 8.21
CA GLY A 93 -1.53 11.77 7.95
C GLY A 93 -0.73 11.39 9.20
N LYS A 94 -0.98 12.05 10.33
CA LYS A 94 -0.34 11.74 11.61
C LYS A 94 -0.62 10.31 12.09
N PHE A 95 -1.82 9.80 11.87
CA PHE A 95 -2.17 8.41 12.21
C PHE A 95 -1.35 7.40 11.41
N ILE A 96 -1.18 7.64 10.11
CA ILE A 96 -0.33 6.81 9.25
C ILE A 96 1.14 6.94 9.67
N GLU A 97 1.62 8.17 9.87
CA GLU A 97 2.99 8.46 10.33
C GLU A 97 3.30 7.73 11.65
N ASP A 98 2.40 7.82 12.64
CA ASP A 98 2.55 7.13 13.93
C ASP A 98 2.65 5.60 13.75
N TYR A 99 1.84 5.02 12.86
CA TYR A 99 1.94 3.59 12.56
C TYR A 99 3.29 3.21 11.95
N LEU A 100 3.77 3.99 10.97
CA LEU A 100 5.04 3.72 10.29
C LEU A 100 6.25 3.91 11.21
N GLN A 101 6.21 4.89 12.12
CA GLN A 101 7.32 5.16 13.05
C GLN A 101 7.36 4.20 14.24
N ASN A 102 6.22 3.71 14.69
CA ASN A 102 6.10 2.90 15.90
C ASN A 102 5.72 1.44 15.65
N GLY A 103 5.62 1.02 14.40
CA GLY A 103 5.39 -0.38 14.03
C GLY A 103 6.65 -1.21 14.27
N THR A 104 6.53 -2.33 14.98
CA THR A 104 7.67 -3.19 15.34
C THR A 104 7.91 -4.32 14.35
N ASN A 105 6.89 -4.71 13.59
CA ASN A 105 6.94 -5.88 12.71
C ASN A 105 6.92 -5.51 11.22
N ILE A 106 7.02 -4.23 10.89
CA ILE A 106 6.97 -3.75 9.50
C ILE A 106 8.24 -4.20 8.77
N SER A 107 8.08 -5.11 7.83
CA SER A 107 9.18 -5.65 7.02
C SER A 107 9.29 -4.97 5.65
N LEU A 108 8.17 -4.44 5.13
CA LEU A 108 8.13 -3.72 3.86
C LEU A 108 6.95 -2.74 3.83
N ILE A 109 7.20 -1.55 3.31
CA ILE A 109 6.15 -0.59 2.95
C ILE A 109 5.96 -0.60 1.44
N ILE A 110 4.71 -0.68 0.98
CA ILE A 110 4.34 -0.56 -0.43
C ILE A 110 3.56 0.74 -0.62
N LEU A 111 4.19 1.72 -1.26
CA LEU A 111 3.53 2.97 -1.67
C LEU A 111 2.86 2.76 -3.03
N LEU A 112 1.52 2.75 -3.05
CA LEU A 112 0.74 2.67 -4.29
C LEU A 112 0.44 4.07 -4.82
N LEU A 113 0.82 4.31 -6.07
CA LEU A 113 0.52 5.51 -6.84
C LEU A 113 -0.30 5.16 -8.08
N ASP A 114 -1.10 6.07 -8.58
CA ASP A 114 -1.80 5.91 -9.85
C ASP A 114 -0.83 6.24 -11.00
N ILE A 115 -0.46 5.24 -11.79
CA ILE A 115 0.55 5.37 -12.86
C ILE A 115 0.18 6.42 -13.93
N ARG A 116 -1.10 6.78 -14.04
CA ARG A 116 -1.60 7.74 -15.03
C ARG A 116 -1.27 9.20 -14.72
N HIS A 117 -0.89 9.51 -13.47
CA HIS A 117 -0.74 10.86 -12.97
C HIS A 117 0.64 11.09 -12.32
N ASN A 118 1.09 12.34 -12.31
CA ASN A 118 2.22 12.71 -11.47
C ASN A 118 1.87 12.53 -10.00
N PRO A 119 2.83 12.11 -9.15
CA PRO A 119 2.68 12.18 -7.72
C PRO A 119 2.20 13.56 -7.27
N THR A 120 1.16 13.59 -6.46
CA THR A 120 0.56 14.83 -5.95
C THR A 120 1.31 15.31 -4.69
N ALA A 121 1.00 16.51 -4.20
CA ALA A 121 1.57 17.01 -2.95
C ALA A 121 1.29 16.07 -1.75
N ASP A 122 0.09 15.45 -1.71
CA ASP A 122 -0.26 14.47 -0.69
C ASP A 122 0.61 13.19 -0.82
N ASP A 123 0.93 12.77 -2.06
CA ASP A 123 1.82 11.63 -2.32
C ASP A 123 3.26 11.93 -1.90
N MET A 124 3.75 13.14 -2.17
CA MET A 124 5.06 13.61 -1.74
C MET A 124 5.18 13.66 -0.22
N LEU A 125 4.17 14.19 0.47
CA LEU A 125 4.13 14.22 1.94
C LEU A 125 4.16 12.79 2.52
N MET A 126 3.41 11.87 1.94
CA MET A 126 3.41 10.47 2.36
C MET A 126 4.77 9.80 2.11
N TYR A 127 5.38 10.11 0.98
CA TYR A 127 6.73 9.63 0.66
C TYR A 127 7.77 10.13 1.68
N ASP A 128 7.67 11.39 2.13
CA ASP A 128 8.52 11.93 3.20
C ASP A 128 8.33 11.19 4.53
N TYR A 129 7.09 10.81 4.88
CA TYR A 129 6.84 9.99 6.09
C TYR A 129 7.49 8.61 5.98
N ILE A 130 7.41 7.97 4.79
CA ILE A 130 8.05 6.69 4.53
C ILE A 130 9.58 6.82 4.67
N LEU A 131 10.19 7.83 4.10
CA LEU A 131 11.63 8.06 4.21
C LEU A 131 12.06 8.24 5.67
N LYS A 132 11.30 9.01 6.47
CA LYS A 132 11.59 9.25 7.89
C LYS A 132 11.45 7.99 8.76
N SER A 133 10.69 6.99 8.32
CA SER A 133 10.56 5.73 9.05
C SER A 133 11.82 4.86 8.99
N ASN A 134 12.72 5.11 8.04
CA ASN A 134 13.91 4.30 7.75
C ASN A 134 13.62 2.80 7.51
N LEU A 135 12.39 2.47 7.13
CA LEU A 135 11.96 1.11 6.81
C LEU A 135 12.15 0.79 5.32
N PRO A 136 12.36 -0.48 4.96
CA PRO A 136 12.37 -0.88 3.56
C PRO A 136 11.06 -0.52 2.87
N PHE A 137 11.12 -0.01 1.66
CA PHE A 137 9.92 0.29 0.89
C PHE A 137 10.12 0.10 -0.62
N ILE A 138 9.01 -0.09 -1.32
CA ILE A 138 8.91 -0.06 -2.77
C ILE A 138 7.78 0.86 -3.20
N VAL A 139 7.85 1.32 -4.44
CA VAL A 139 6.79 2.11 -5.07
C VAL A 139 6.11 1.27 -6.15
N ILE A 140 4.79 1.32 -6.21
CA ILE A 140 4.01 0.62 -7.22
C ILE A 140 3.15 1.62 -8.00
N GLY A 141 3.42 1.71 -9.31
CA GLY A 141 2.56 2.39 -10.26
C GLY A 141 1.36 1.51 -10.62
N ASN A 142 0.26 1.66 -9.89
CA ASN A 142 -0.95 0.87 -10.08
C ASN A 142 -1.79 1.38 -11.26
N LYS A 143 -2.72 0.56 -11.73
CA LYS A 143 -3.61 0.80 -12.88
C LYS A 143 -2.89 0.86 -14.22
N ALA A 144 -1.83 0.07 -14.38
CA ALA A 144 -1.07 -0.02 -15.63
C ALA A 144 -1.91 -0.49 -16.83
N ASP A 145 -3.07 -1.11 -16.58
CA ASP A 145 -4.05 -1.46 -17.61
C ASP A 145 -4.71 -0.25 -18.28
N LYS A 146 -4.69 0.92 -17.65
CA LYS A 146 -5.31 2.16 -18.14
C LYS A 146 -4.42 2.98 -19.07
N ILE A 147 -3.23 2.50 -19.35
CA ILE A 147 -2.28 3.13 -20.28
C ILE A 147 -1.78 2.11 -21.31
N ALA A 148 -1.27 2.59 -22.44
CA ALA A 148 -0.68 1.72 -23.45
C ALA A 148 0.59 1.05 -22.89
N ILE A 149 0.78 -0.22 -23.20
CA ILE A 149 1.94 -1.02 -22.69
C ILE A 149 3.27 -0.36 -23.03
N THR A 150 3.37 0.28 -24.21
CA THR A 150 4.56 1.00 -24.67
C THR A 150 4.89 2.25 -23.86
N LYS A 151 3.96 2.75 -23.03
CA LYS A 151 4.14 3.92 -22.18
C LYS A 151 4.50 3.58 -20.74
N VAL A 152 4.33 2.31 -20.33
CA VAL A 152 4.46 1.89 -18.94
C VAL A 152 5.82 2.27 -18.36
N ASP A 153 6.90 1.94 -19.05
CA ASP A 153 8.27 2.23 -18.59
C ASP A 153 8.52 3.74 -18.43
N GLY A 154 8.08 4.54 -19.40
CA GLY A 154 8.19 6.01 -19.32
C GLY A 154 7.40 6.63 -18.16
N GLU A 155 6.25 6.06 -17.83
CA GLU A 155 5.44 6.51 -16.68
C GLU A 155 6.08 6.11 -15.34
N ILE A 156 6.70 4.93 -15.27
CA ILE A 156 7.49 4.53 -14.09
C ILE A 156 8.70 5.45 -13.91
N ASP A 157 9.42 5.77 -14.98
CA ASP A 157 10.54 6.70 -14.92
C ASP A 157 10.11 8.12 -14.51
N ARG A 158 8.95 8.56 -14.96
CA ARG A 158 8.34 9.83 -14.53
C ARG A 158 8.08 9.84 -13.02
N ILE A 159 7.50 8.75 -12.48
CA ILE A 159 7.25 8.61 -11.04
C ILE A 159 8.57 8.65 -10.28
N LYS A 160 9.58 7.88 -10.69
CA LYS A 160 10.92 7.87 -10.09
C LYS A 160 11.53 9.27 -10.06
N LYS A 161 11.52 9.96 -11.18
CA LYS A 161 12.06 11.33 -11.31
C LYS A 161 11.34 12.30 -10.38
N THR A 162 10.02 12.24 -10.30
CA THR A 162 9.22 13.15 -9.46
C THR A 162 9.49 12.93 -7.97
N LEU A 163 9.65 11.68 -7.54
CA LEU A 163 9.95 11.32 -6.14
C LEU A 163 11.45 11.43 -5.81
N GLY A 164 12.33 11.66 -6.80
CA GLY A 164 13.78 11.69 -6.58
C GLY A 164 14.37 10.32 -6.24
N ILE A 165 13.76 9.23 -6.72
CA ILE A 165 14.18 7.87 -6.42
C ILE A 165 15.31 7.43 -7.36
N SER A 166 16.48 7.06 -6.80
CA SER A 166 17.61 6.52 -7.58
C SER A 166 17.75 5.00 -7.42
N TYR A 167 17.51 4.46 -6.22
CA TYR A 167 17.83 3.06 -5.87
C TYR A 167 16.62 2.24 -5.43
N THR A 168 15.49 2.87 -5.13
CA THR A 168 14.29 2.14 -4.67
C THR A 168 13.59 1.45 -5.83
N THR A 169 13.14 0.23 -5.62
CA THR A 169 12.34 -0.52 -6.58
C THR A 169 11.01 0.20 -6.85
N CYS A 170 10.77 0.47 -8.13
CA CYS A 170 9.50 1.03 -8.60
C CYS A 170 8.95 0.14 -9.71
N LEU A 171 7.79 -0.49 -9.47
CA LEU A 171 7.20 -1.49 -10.35
C LEU A 171 5.84 -1.04 -10.87
N PRO A 172 5.49 -1.32 -12.12
CA PRO A 172 4.11 -1.22 -12.59
C PRO A 172 3.27 -2.35 -12.00
N PHE A 173 1.96 -2.15 -11.90
CA PHE A 173 1.01 -3.17 -11.47
C PHE A 173 -0.38 -2.94 -12.07
N SER A 174 -1.10 -4.02 -12.34
CA SER A 174 -2.51 -3.97 -12.70
C SER A 174 -3.29 -5.07 -12.00
N SER A 175 -4.23 -4.67 -11.17
CA SER A 175 -5.21 -5.58 -10.57
C SER A 175 -6.20 -6.13 -11.61
N GLU A 176 -6.57 -5.34 -12.59
CA GLU A 176 -7.55 -5.70 -13.63
C GLU A 176 -7.01 -6.80 -14.55
N ARG A 177 -5.80 -6.61 -15.08
CA ARG A 177 -5.16 -7.57 -15.99
C ARG A 177 -4.31 -8.61 -15.25
N LYS A 178 -4.16 -8.50 -13.93
CA LYS A 178 -3.34 -9.38 -13.08
C LYS A 178 -1.91 -9.55 -13.60
N ILE A 179 -1.32 -8.47 -14.08
CA ILE A 179 0.06 -8.44 -14.59
C ILE A 179 1.01 -7.80 -13.59
N TYR A 180 2.28 -8.18 -13.67
CA TYR A 180 3.40 -7.76 -12.82
C TYR A 180 3.34 -8.26 -11.36
N GLY A 181 2.37 -9.09 -11.00
CA GLY A 181 2.23 -9.62 -9.64
C GLY A 181 3.43 -10.47 -9.21
N ASP A 182 4.02 -11.24 -10.12
CA ASP A 182 5.18 -12.11 -9.83
C ASP A 182 6.37 -11.30 -9.33
N LYS A 183 6.70 -10.17 -10.00
CA LYS A 183 7.79 -9.28 -9.57
C LYS A 183 7.55 -8.67 -8.19
N VAL A 184 6.29 -8.37 -7.86
CA VAL A 184 5.94 -7.88 -6.52
C VAL A 184 6.10 -8.99 -5.49
N TRP A 185 5.72 -10.23 -5.82
CA TRP A 185 5.93 -11.39 -4.95
C TRP A 185 7.41 -11.65 -4.68
N GLU A 186 8.28 -11.57 -5.68
CA GLU A 186 9.73 -11.72 -5.51
C GLU A 186 10.26 -10.78 -4.40
N VAL A 187 9.88 -9.49 -4.45
CA VAL A 187 10.29 -8.51 -3.44
C VAL A 187 9.70 -8.82 -2.06
N ILE A 188 8.41 -9.20 -1.99
CA ILE A 188 7.77 -9.55 -0.72
C ILE A 188 8.45 -10.77 -0.08
N GLU A 189 8.69 -11.82 -0.87
CA GLU A 189 9.32 -13.07 -0.38
C GLU A 189 10.73 -12.84 0.18
N GLU A 190 11.47 -11.88 -0.33
CA GLU A 190 12.76 -11.47 0.25
C GLU A 190 12.62 -10.87 1.64
N LYS A 191 11.52 -10.17 1.92
CA LYS A 191 11.32 -9.38 3.14
C LYS A 191 10.60 -10.12 4.26
N ILE A 192 9.99 -11.26 3.95
CA ILE A 192 9.28 -12.10 4.93
C ILE A 192 10.08 -13.35 5.34
N LYS A 193 11.29 -13.53 4.81
CA LYS A 193 12.25 -14.57 5.21
C LYS A 193 12.95 -14.16 6.50
#